data_ec3b66d5ad2fbcf5842660694df726cc
#
_entry.id   ec3b66d5ad2fbcf5842660694df726cc
#
_cell.length_a   1.000
_cell.length_b   1.000
_cell.length_c   1.000
_cell.angle_alpha   90.00
_cell.angle_beta   90.00
_cell.angle_gamma   90.00
#
_symmetry.space_group_name_H-M   'P 1'
#
loop_
_entity.id
_entity.type
_entity.pdbx_description
1 polymer ?
#
loop_
_entity_poly.entity_id
_entity_poly.type
_entity_poly.pdbx_seq_one_letter_code
_entity_poly.pdbx_strand_id
1 'polypeptide(L)'
;MKKLTALLLAIAMMVTCTLCAVAEDGKTYMAVCIASEPDTLDPALNSAVDGATMVAHLFAGLSTWAQTDDGKLEILPDCAVELPDPVVNDDGTVTYTYTLVDGLKWSDGKDLTAKDFEFAWKRAASSELGADYGYMFEVIKGYTTDGSDPKAENLAVTAVDNKTLTVTLNNPVAYWNELLAFPAYMPVREDVVANEAWATDPSTYIGNGPYTMTAWEHNSKITLTKNPYYHAVDKVTMDELDFYLSDDANNMLANFQKGDWQLIDDVPTSEIASLKEQYPTEFVIAGQIGTYYVCWNINEEILPADVLANMTPEEAEAARAEIRQAIGLLFDRNYIVEEIGQAGQVPASSFVPMGMTDADGSEFYKNAGHVEGITGYYDVTDDEDVYMANFDKAVETRRSTTPTTRRTASSPTSRP
;
A
#
# COMPACT_ATOMS: atom_id res chain seq x y z
N MET A 1 6.54 -36.77 -42.01
CA MET A 1 6.29 -35.35 -42.39
C MET A 1 5.29 -34.63 -41.46
N LYS A 2 4.10 -35.19 -41.20
CA LYS A 2 3.13 -34.51 -40.30
C LYS A 2 3.61 -34.28 -38.86
N LYS A 3 4.48 -35.12 -38.30
CA LYS A 3 5.03 -34.94 -36.95
C LYS A 3 6.17 -33.91 -36.88
N LEU A 4 6.89 -33.69 -37.97
CA LEU A 4 7.96 -32.68 -38.06
C LEU A 4 7.40 -31.27 -38.24
N THR A 5 6.27 -31.13 -38.98
CA THR A 5 5.54 -29.88 -39.13
C THR A 5 4.86 -29.44 -37.83
N ALA A 6 4.33 -30.37 -37.02
CA ALA A 6 3.75 -30.06 -35.71
C ALA A 6 4.82 -29.61 -34.69
N LEU A 7 6.02 -30.21 -34.75
CA LEU A 7 7.15 -29.81 -33.88
C LEU A 7 7.71 -28.45 -34.28
N LEU A 8 7.78 -28.13 -35.57
CA LEU A 8 8.21 -26.82 -36.06
C LEU A 8 7.19 -25.71 -35.76
N LEU A 9 5.87 -26.01 -35.78
CA LEU A 9 4.83 -25.10 -35.35
C LEU A 9 4.86 -24.88 -33.83
N ALA A 10 5.11 -25.92 -33.02
CA ALA A 10 5.23 -25.79 -31.56
C ALA A 10 6.48 -24.99 -31.17
N ILE A 11 7.60 -25.16 -31.89
CA ILE A 11 8.82 -24.35 -31.67
C ILE A 11 8.61 -22.91 -32.14
N ALA A 12 7.87 -22.67 -33.21
CA ALA A 12 7.50 -21.33 -33.67
C ALA A 12 6.54 -20.63 -32.68
N MET A 13 5.61 -21.35 -32.02
CA MET A 13 4.75 -20.80 -30.96
C MET A 13 5.51 -20.57 -29.64
N MET A 14 6.54 -21.36 -29.31
CA MET A 14 7.37 -21.12 -28.14
C MET A 14 8.36 -19.95 -28.30
N VAL A 15 8.67 -19.54 -29.52
CA VAL A 15 9.52 -18.36 -29.80
C VAL A 15 8.72 -17.06 -29.82
N THR A 16 7.38 -17.12 -29.85
CA THR A 16 6.51 -15.93 -29.84
C THR A 16 6.10 -15.45 -28.45
N CYS A 17 6.50 -16.12 -27.35
CA CYS A 17 6.18 -15.74 -25.99
C CYS A 17 7.28 -14.90 -25.29
N THR A 18 8.26 -14.39 -26.01
CA THR A 18 9.23 -13.39 -25.51
C THR A 18 9.24 -12.16 -26.41
N LEU A 19 8.08 -11.65 -26.77
CA LEU A 19 7.95 -10.30 -27.32
C LEU A 19 7.86 -9.31 -26.16
N CYS A 20 9.01 -8.96 -25.55
CA CYS A 20 9.17 -7.56 -25.16
C CYS A 20 8.81 -6.74 -26.40
N ALA A 21 7.83 -5.85 -26.32
CA ALA A 21 7.56 -4.95 -27.42
C ALA A 21 8.87 -4.18 -27.67
N VAL A 22 9.45 -4.36 -28.84
CA VAL A 22 10.65 -3.61 -29.26
C VAL A 22 10.10 -2.39 -29.97
N ALA A 23 10.39 -1.22 -29.45
CA ALA A 23 10.06 0.04 -30.13
C ALA A 23 10.68 0.07 -31.53
N GLU A 24 10.15 0.88 -32.46
CA GLU A 24 10.62 0.98 -33.86
C GLU A 24 12.12 1.31 -33.97
N ASP A 25 12.74 1.87 -32.93
CA ASP A 25 14.16 2.23 -32.84
C ASP A 25 15.05 1.14 -32.19
N GLY A 26 14.50 -0.03 -31.86
CA GLY A 26 15.25 -1.15 -31.26
C GLY A 26 15.40 -1.08 -29.76
N LYS A 27 14.71 -0.15 -29.07
CA LYS A 27 14.66 -0.08 -27.59
C LYS A 27 13.70 -1.10 -27.00
N THR A 28 14.00 -1.55 -25.80
CA THR A 28 13.07 -2.36 -25.01
C THR A 28 12.00 -1.47 -24.38
N TYR A 29 10.74 -1.84 -24.55
CA TYR A 29 9.59 -1.04 -24.18
C TYR A 29 8.54 -1.90 -23.48
N MET A 30 7.85 -1.34 -22.49
CA MET A 30 6.72 -1.97 -21.82
C MET A 30 5.63 -0.93 -21.53
N ALA A 31 4.39 -1.27 -21.90
CA ALA A 31 3.19 -0.51 -21.55
C ALA A 31 2.42 -1.24 -20.45
N VAL A 32 2.09 -0.54 -19.38
CA VAL A 32 1.42 -1.09 -18.20
C VAL A 32 0.27 -0.20 -17.76
N CYS A 33 -0.72 -0.79 -17.09
CA CYS A 33 -1.75 -0.05 -16.37
C CYS A 33 -1.91 -0.69 -14.99
N ILE A 34 -1.18 -0.13 -14.01
CA ILE A 34 -1.11 -0.60 -12.62
C ILE A 34 -1.26 0.57 -11.63
N ALA A 35 -1.78 1.69 -12.09
CA ALA A 35 -2.05 2.87 -11.29
C ALA A 35 -3.13 3.72 -11.96
N SER A 36 -3.87 4.46 -11.17
CA SER A 36 -4.68 5.59 -11.65
C SER A 36 -3.88 6.90 -11.61
N GLU A 37 -4.53 8.04 -11.84
CA GLU A 37 -3.86 9.34 -11.76
C GLU A 37 -3.35 9.60 -10.34
N PRO A 38 -2.03 9.72 -10.10
CA PRO A 38 -1.50 10.01 -8.79
C PRO A 38 -1.77 11.46 -8.38
N ASP A 39 -2.16 11.69 -7.14
CA ASP A 39 -2.37 13.03 -6.59
C ASP A 39 -1.05 13.81 -6.51
N THR A 40 0.04 13.13 -6.19
CA THR A 40 1.39 13.71 -6.11
C THR A 40 2.45 12.64 -6.31
N LEU A 41 3.59 13.03 -6.86
CA LEU A 41 4.81 12.21 -6.94
C LEU A 41 5.90 12.70 -5.97
N ASP A 42 5.57 13.58 -5.03
CA ASP A 42 6.46 13.95 -3.92
C ASP A 42 6.52 12.79 -2.92
N PRO A 43 7.67 12.14 -2.70
CA PRO A 43 7.79 10.99 -1.80
C PRO A 43 7.31 11.25 -0.36
N ALA A 44 7.46 12.49 0.12
CA ALA A 44 7.04 12.87 1.46
C ALA A 44 5.52 13.11 1.58
N LEU A 45 4.88 13.56 0.50
CA LEU A 45 3.45 13.91 0.49
C LEU A 45 2.57 12.80 -0.08
N ASN A 46 3.16 11.82 -0.75
CA ASN A 46 2.39 10.70 -1.28
C ASN A 46 1.83 9.83 -0.16
N SER A 47 0.52 9.59 -0.19
CA SER A 47 -0.18 8.68 0.73
C SER A 47 -1.04 7.63 0.02
N ALA A 48 -0.91 7.53 -1.32
CA ALA A 48 -1.66 6.60 -2.15
C ALA A 48 -0.75 5.58 -2.87
N VAL A 49 -1.30 4.41 -3.19
CA VAL A 49 -0.59 3.32 -3.88
C VAL A 49 -0.12 3.77 -5.26
N ASP A 50 -0.95 4.53 -5.99
CA ASP A 50 -0.64 5.00 -7.35
C ASP A 50 0.65 5.83 -7.38
N GLY A 51 0.75 6.83 -6.49
CA GLY A 51 1.97 7.63 -6.37
C GLY A 51 3.16 6.82 -5.83
N ALA A 52 2.94 5.89 -4.89
CA ALA A 52 4.00 5.02 -4.36
C ALA A 52 4.60 4.12 -5.46
N THR A 53 3.76 3.62 -6.37
CA THR A 53 4.20 2.85 -7.54
C THR A 53 5.16 3.66 -8.42
N MET A 54 4.83 4.92 -8.69
CA MET A 54 5.70 5.82 -9.45
C MET A 54 6.98 6.16 -8.69
N VAL A 55 6.87 6.48 -7.39
CA VAL A 55 8.03 6.79 -6.53
C VAL A 55 9.03 5.63 -6.51
N ALA A 56 8.57 4.37 -6.45
CA ALA A 56 9.42 3.19 -6.49
C ALA A 56 10.24 3.05 -7.79
N HIS A 57 9.79 3.66 -8.90
CA HIS A 57 10.53 3.69 -10.15
C HIS A 57 11.44 4.91 -10.30
N LEU A 58 11.15 5.99 -9.58
CA LEU A 58 11.79 7.30 -9.75
C LEU A 58 12.81 7.62 -8.66
N PHE A 59 12.76 6.89 -7.52
CA PHE A 59 13.67 7.07 -6.39
C PHE A 59 14.30 5.75 -5.94
N ALA A 60 15.38 5.88 -5.20
CA ALA A 60 16.10 4.82 -4.51
C ALA A 60 16.46 5.29 -3.10
N GLY A 61 16.13 4.47 -2.09
CA GLY A 61 16.36 4.74 -0.67
C GLY A 61 17.67 4.17 -0.15
N LEU A 62 17.88 4.18 1.18
CA LEU A 62 19.01 3.47 1.78
C LEU A 62 18.87 1.95 1.62
N SER A 63 17.63 1.46 1.67
CA SER A 63 17.26 0.06 1.44
C SER A 63 16.14 -0.06 0.42
N THR A 64 15.94 -1.26 -0.09
CA THR A 64 14.88 -1.59 -1.04
C THR A 64 14.31 -2.97 -0.75
N TRP A 65 13.05 -3.19 -1.13
CA TRP A 65 12.45 -4.51 -1.19
C TRP A 65 12.97 -5.26 -2.42
N ALA A 66 13.37 -6.49 -2.23
CA ALA A 66 13.77 -7.40 -3.30
C ALA A 66 13.02 -8.72 -3.18
N GLN A 67 12.74 -9.36 -4.32
CA GLN A 67 12.19 -10.69 -4.35
C GLN A 67 13.32 -11.71 -4.51
N THR A 68 13.35 -12.69 -3.62
CA THR A 68 14.27 -13.83 -3.70
C THR A 68 13.83 -14.82 -4.78
N ASP A 69 14.74 -15.74 -5.17
CA ASP A 69 14.46 -16.77 -6.18
C ASP A 69 13.30 -17.70 -5.78
N ASP A 70 13.01 -17.86 -4.49
CA ASP A 70 11.87 -18.63 -3.96
C ASP A 70 10.60 -17.80 -3.80
N GLY A 71 10.61 -16.55 -4.28
CA GLY A 71 9.45 -15.66 -4.33
C GLY A 71 9.15 -14.91 -3.04
N LYS A 72 10.01 -15.01 -2.02
CA LYS A 72 9.87 -14.22 -0.79
C LYS A 72 10.38 -12.81 -0.98
N LEU A 73 9.88 -11.89 -0.14
CA LEU A 73 10.39 -10.53 -0.07
C LEU A 73 11.44 -10.44 1.04
N GLU A 74 12.52 -9.73 0.76
CA GLU A 74 13.55 -9.38 1.73
C GLU A 74 14.00 -7.93 1.54
N ILE A 75 14.54 -7.34 2.61
CA ILE A 75 15.12 -6.00 2.56
C ILE A 75 16.61 -6.12 2.25
N LEU A 76 17.04 -5.43 1.19
CA LEU A 76 18.43 -5.34 0.77
C LEU A 76 18.94 -3.89 0.86
N PRO A 77 20.25 -3.67 1.05
CA PRO A 77 20.83 -2.35 0.87
C PRO A 77 20.70 -1.89 -0.58
N ASP A 78 20.47 -0.57 -0.79
CA ASP A 78 20.36 0.05 -2.11
C ASP A 78 21.36 1.22 -2.24
N CYS A 79 21.01 2.46 -1.84
CA CYS A 79 21.98 3.56 -1.76
C CYS A 79 22.99 3.40 -0.61
N ALA A 80 22.70 2.58 0.40
CA ALA A 80 23.67 2.21 1.44
C ALA A 80 24.54 1.03 0.97
N VAL A 81 25.80 1.02 1.37
CA VAL A 81 26.71 -0.11 1.10
C VAL A 81 26.26 -1.38 1.81
N GLU A 82 25.70 -1.23 3.02
CA GLU A 82 25.17 -2.30 3.85
C GLU A 82 24.10 -1.75 4.80
N LEU A 83 23.31 -2.64 5.41
CA LEU A 83 22.39 -2.32 6.50
C LEU A 83 23.12 -2.66 7.81
N PRO A 84 23.69 -1.66 8.52
CA PRO A 84 24.53 -1.90 9.67
C PRO A 84 23.74 -2.31 10.91
N ASP A 85 24.37 -3.06 11.80
CA ASP A 85 23.88 -3.26 13.16
C ASP A 85 23.95 -1.93 13.95
N PRO A 86 22.98 -1.65 14.83
CA PRO A 86 22.98 -0.43 15.63
C PRO A 86 23.99 -0.50 16.76
N VAL A 87 24.52 0.65 17.14
CA VAL A 87 25.26 0.83 18.41
C VAL A 87 24.26 1.23 19.49
N VAL A 88 24.18 0.44 20.56
CA VAL A 88 23.37 0.76 21.74
C VAL A 88 24.10 1.79 22.59
N ASN A 89 23.44 2.92 22.88
CA ASN A 89 23.97 4.00 23.69
C ASN A 89 23.66 3.78 25.18
N ASP A 90 24.39 4.46 26.08
CA ASP A 90 24.24 4.34 27.54
C ASP A 90 22.83 4.78 28.02
N ASP A 91 22.13 5.62 27.26
CA ASP A 91 20.77 6.10 27.54
C ASP A 91 19.66 5.18 26.98
N GLY A 92 20.01 4.05 26.39
CA GLY A 92 19.09 3.10 25.80
C GLY A 92 18.66 3.41 24.37
N THR A 93 19.07 4.55 23.82
CA THR A 93 18.88 4.85 22.39
C THR A 93 19.81 4.01 21.54
N VAL A 94 19.53 3.89 20.23
CA VAL A 94 20.39 3.16 19.30
C VAL A 94 20.78 4.03 18.13
N THR A 95 22.03 3.95 17.71
CA THR A 95 22.57 4.75 16.59
C THR A 95 23.01 3.85 15.46
N TYR A 96 22.49 4.10 14.27
CA TYR A 96 22.92 3.50 13.00
C TYR A 96 23.85 4.47 12.28
N THR A 97 24.87 3.91 11.61
CA THR A 97 25.80 4.68 10.76
C THR A 97 25.83 4.06 9.38
N TYR A 98 25.23 4.74 8.41
CA TYR A 98 25.17 4.29 7.01
C TYR A 98 26.32 4.92 6.21
N THR A 99 26.95 4.11 5.37
CA THR A 99 27.89 4.57 4.34
C THR A 99 27.20 4.45 2.99
N LEU A 100 27.13 5.56 2.24
CA LEU A 100 26.54 5.57 0.91
C LEU A 100 27.49 4.94 -0.12
N VAL A 101 26.89 4.27 -1.11
CA VAL A 101 27.60 3.74 -2.28
C VAL A 101 28.35 4.87 -3.01
N ASP A 102 29.50 4.54 -3.60
CA ASP A 102 30.29 5.50 -4.37
C ASP A 102 29.58 5.91 -5.67
N GLY A 103 29.64 7.20 -5.98
CA GLY A 103 29.21 7.72 -7.26
C GLY A 103 27.70 7.84 -7.43
N LEU A 104 26.92 7.86 -6.34
CA LEU A 104 25.48 8.15 -6.40
C LEU A 104 25.21 9.48 -7.09
N LYS A 105 24.21 9.49 -7.98
CA LYS A 105 23.83 10.65 -8.78
C LYS A 105 22.32 10.84 -8.80
N TRP A 106 21.95 12.07 -8.94
CA TRP A 106 20.61 12.48 -9.38
C TRP A 106 20.45 12.29 -10.89
N SER A 107 19.22 12.26 -11.36
CA SER A 107 18.90 12.09 -12.79
C SER A 107 19.43 13.23 -13.70
N ASP A 108 19.80 14.38 -13.13
CA ASP A 108 20.48 15.48 -13.83
C ASP A 108 22.03 15.38 -13.80
N GLY A 109 22.57 14.29 -13.24
CA GLY A 109 23.99 14.00 -13.13
C GLY A 109 24.73 14.67 -11.98
N LYS A 110 24.06 15.47 -11.13
CA LYS A 110 24.66 16.01 -9.90
C LYS A 110 24.87 14.90 -8.88
N ASP A 111 25.84 15.12 -7.96
CA ASP A 111 26.10 14.17 -6.88
C ASP A 111 24.94 14.11 -5.88
N LEU A 112 24.54 12.88 -5.50
CA LEU A 112 23.67 12.62 -4.36
C LEU A 112 24.54 12.33 -3.15
N THR A 113 24.19 12.92 -2.01
CA THR A 113 25.00 12.85 -0.78
C THR A 113 24.14 12.54 0.44
N ALA A 114 24.77 12.23 1.57
CA ALA A 114 24.10 12.04 2.85
C ALA A 114 23.27 13.27 3.30
N LYS A 115 23.64 14.48 2.83
CA LYS A 115 22.88 15.71 3.13
C LYS A 115 21.51 15.71 2.50
N ASP A 116 21.34 15.07 1.35
CA ASP A 116 20.04 14.97 0.67
C ASP A 116 19.09 14.07 1.46
N PHE A 117 19.59 13.01 2.09
CA PHE A 117 18.81 12.18 3.02
C PHE A 117 18.48 12.93 4.31
N GLU A 118 19.45 13.63 4.92
CA GLU A 118 19.19 14.44 6.12
C GLU A 118 18.10 15.48 5.87
N PHE A 119 18.24 16.23 4.78
CA PHE A 119 17.24 17.23 4.38
C PHE A 119 15.86 16.59 4.14
N ALA A 120 15.80 15.51 3.33
CA ALA A 120 14.55 14.85 2.99
C ALA A 120 13.79 14.36 4.22
N TRP A 121 14.47 13.72 5.16
CA TRP A 121 13.84 13.16 6.36
C TRP A 121 13.37 14.24 7.33
N LYS A 122 14.13 15.31 7.52
CA LYS A 122 13.69 16.48 8.29
C LYS A 122 12.47 17.13 7.65
N ARG A 123 12.47 17.26 6.32
CA ARG A 123 11.32 17.78 5.58
C ARG A 123 10.08 16.90 5.74
N ALA A 124 10.20 15.59 5.58
CA ALA A 124 9.07 14.64 5.69
C ALA A 124 8.51 14.57 7.14
N ALA A 125 9.38 14.67 8.14
CA ALA A 125 8.99 14.70 9.56
C ALA A 125 8.41 16.05 10.03
N SER A 126 8.55 17.09 9.20
CA SER A 126 8.16 18.47 9.54
C SER A 126 6.65 18.62 9.64
N SER A 127 6.17 19.18 10.74
CA SER A 127 4.75 19.56 10.90
C SER A 127 4.37 20.76 10.01
N GLU A 128 5.36 21.56 9.52
CA GLU A 128 5.14 22.63 8.56
C GLU A 128 4.76 22.05 7.17
N LEU A 129 5.35 20.92 6.76
CA LEU A 129 4.98 20.22 5.53
C LEU A 129 3.62 19.51 5.68
N GLY A 130 3.34 18.94 6.87
CA GLY A 130 2.10 18.24 7.15
C GLY A 130 1.90 16.93 6.38
N ALA A 131 2.99 16.19 6.15
CA ALA A 131 2.95 14.91 5.46
C ALA A 131 2.12 13.88 6.23
N ASP A 132 1.21 13.16 5.55
CA ASP A 132 0.35 12.12 6.15
C ASP A 132 1.17 11.01 6.83
N TYR A 133 2.33 10.66 6.26
CA TYR A 133 3.26 9.67 6.81
C TYR A 133 4.40 10.28 7.64
N GLY A 134 4.31 11.57 8.00
CA GLY A 134 5.28 12.23 8.88
C GLY A 134 5.47 11.52 10.22
N TYR A 135 4.41 10.89 10.75
CA TYR A 135 4.46 10.13 12.00
C TYR A 135 5.41 8.91 11.95
N MET A 136 5.73 8.37 10.78
CA MET A 136 6.67 7.24 10.66
C MET A 136 8.08 7.59 11.15
N PHE A 137 8.41 8.88 11.26
CA PHE A 137 9.68 9.36 11.83
C PHE A 137 9.67 9.43 13.36
N GLU A 138 8.57 9.07 14.04
CA GLU A 138 8.45 9.10 15.53
C GLU A 138 9.45 8.18 16.23
N VAL A 139 9.93 7.15 15.55
CA VAL A 139 10.96 6.24 16.04
C VAL A 139 12.33 6.92 16.18
N ILE A 140 12.56 8.02 15.46
CA ILE A 140 13.81 8.79 15.47
C ILE A 140 13.79 9.78 16.64
N LYS A 141 14.87 9.81 17.40
CA LYS A 141 15.05 10.74 18.51
C LYS A 141 14.91 12.19 18.04
N GLY A 142 14.17 12.98 18.80
CA GLY A 142 13.94 14.39 18.51
C GLY A 142 12.69 14.69 17.66
N TYR A 143 11.96 13.68 17.20
CA TYR A 143 10.65 13.89 16.56
C TYR A 143 9.65 14.51 17.54
N THR A 144 8.86 15.49 17.08
CA THR A 144 7.83 16.15 17.90
C THR A 144 6.54 16.34 17.09
N THR A 145 5.40 16.29 17.81
CA THR A 145 4.07 16.54 17.22
C THR A 145 3.38 17.77 17.81
N ASP A 146 4.02 18.44 18.80
CA ASP A 146 3.43 19.57 19.56
C ASP A 146 3.70 20.93 18.91
N GLY A 147 4.33 20.96 17.72
CA GLY A 147 4.69 22.18 17.01
C GLY A 147 5.88 22.95 17.63
N SER A 148 6.59 22.37 18.61
CA SER A 148 7.78 22.99 19.21
C SER A 148 8.99 23.02 18.24
N ASP A 149 9.00 22.10 17.28
CA ASP A 149 10.01 22.02 16.21
C ASP A 149 9.33 21.79 14.85
N PRO A 150 8.70 22.83 14.27
CA PRO A 150 7.88 22.68 13.07
C PRO A 150 8.64 22.24 11.83
N LYS A 151 9.97 22.41 11.81
CA LYS A 151 10.86 22.01 10.71
C LYS A 151 11.64 20.73 10.99
N ALA A 152 11.37 20.07 12.12
CA ALA A 152 12.09 18.88 12.58
C ALA A 152 13.63 19.04 12.60
N GLU A 153 14.12 20.24 12.96
CA GLU A 153 15.56 20.56 13.04
C GLU A 153 16.28 19.67 14.07
N ASN A 154 15.56 19.28 15.15
CA ASN A 154 16.10 18.45 16.24
C ASN A 154 16.02 16.94 15.95
N LEU A 155 15.46 16.54 14.79
CA LEU A 155 15.44 15.13 14.40
C LEU A 155 16.87 14.58 14.31
N ALA A 156 17.15 13.50 15.05
CA ALA A 156 18.49 12.95 15.18
C ALA A 156 18.93 12.17 13.91
N VAL A 157 18.93 12.85 12.79
CA VAL A 157 19.52 12.43 11.52
C VAL A 157 20.56 13.46 11.12
N THR A 158 21.80 13.02 10.81
CA THR A 158 22.93 13.92 10.53
C THR A 158 23.84 13.35 9.45
N ALA A 159 24.10 14.13 8.42
CA ALA A 159 25.15 13.88 7.45
C ALA A 159 26.50 14.29 8.05
N VAL A 160 27.29 13.31 8.50
CA VAL A 160 28.61 13.54 9.07
C VAL A 160 29.57 14.09 8.02
N ASP A 161 29.44 13.56 6.82
CA ASP A 161 30.13 14.01 5.60
C ASP A 161 29.24 13.70 4.37
N ASN A 162 29.74 13.78 3.16
CA ASN A 162 28.97 13.55 1.94
C ASN A 162 28.49 12.09 1.78
N LYS A 163 29.08 11.13 2.49
CA LYS A 163 28.80 9.70 2.35
C LYS A 163 28.31 9.03 3.62
N THR A 164 28.46 9.70 4.76
CA THR A 164 28.17 9.10 6.07
C THR A 164 26.92 9.77 6.67
N LEU A 165 25.89 8.97 6.87
CA LEU A 165 24.65 9.37 7.54
C LEU A 165 24.54 8.65 8.87
N THR A 166 24.32 9.39 9.96
CA THR A 166 24.01 8.83 11.27
C THR A 166 22.57 9.09 11.63
N VAL A 167 21.92 8.09 12.22
CA VAL A 167 20.55 8.17 12.69
C VAL A 167 20.45 7.59 14.09
N THR A 168 19.83 8.31 15.02
CA THR A 168 19.61 7.81 16.38
C THR A 168 18.13 7.59 16.63
N LEU A 169 17.74 6.36 16.98
CA LEU A 169 16.38 5.98 17.35
C LEU A 169 16.19 6.07 18.86
N ASN A 170 14.94 6.29 19.29
CA ASN A 170 14.55 6.34 20.71
C ASN A 170 14.82 5.00 21.44
N ASN A 171 14.67 3.88 20.72
CA ASN A 171 14.93 2.50 21.18
C ASN A 171 15.13 1.58 19.97
N PRO A 172 15.54 0.31 20.16
CA PRO A 172 15.61 -0.65 19.07
C PRO A 172 14.22 -0.86 18.40
N VAL A 173 14.19 -0.81 17.07
CA VAL A 173 12.98 -1.00 16.27
C VAL A 173 13.23 -2.16 15.31
N ALA A 174 12.45 -3.24 15.42
CA ALA A 174 12.68 -4.46 14.65
C ALA A 174 12.45 -4.27 13.13
N TYR A 175 11.52 -3.39 12.77
CA TYR A 175 11.13 -3.07 11.39
C TYR A 175 11.82 -1.79 10.85
N TRP A 176 12.96 -1.40 11.43
CA TRP A 176 13.64 -0.17 11.02
C TRP A 176 14.10 -0.21 9.55
N ASN A 177 14.62 -1.35 9.11
CA ASN A 177 15.12 -1.47 7.73
C ASN A 177 13.98 -1.45 6.69
N GLU A 178 12.78 -1.90 7.05
CA GLU A 178 11.58 -1.80 6.22
C GLU A 178 11.12 -0.35 6.06
N LEU A 179 11.20 0.45 7.13
CA LEU A 179 10.88 1.89 7.05
C LEU A 179 11.78 2.61 6.04
N LEU A 180 13.07 2.26 5.96
CA LEU A 180 14.02 2.88 5.04
C LEU A 180 13.68 2.66 3.55
N ALA A 181 12.89 1.64 3.24
CA ALA A 181 12.40 1.34 1.89
C ALA A 181 11.04 2.01 1.58
N PHE A 182 10.43 2.67 2.57
CA PHE A 182 9.14 3.34 2.38
C PHE A 182 9.30 4.69 1.66
N PRO A 183 8.35 5.11 0.79
CA PRO A 183 8.45 6.34 0.01
C PRO A 183 8.87 7.58 0.79
N ALA A 184 8.30 7.81 1.99
CA ALA A 184 8.62 8.98 2.80
C ALA A 184 10.11 9.08 3.22
N TYR A 185 10.86 7.97 3.20
CA TYR A 185 12.30 7.92 3.50
C TYR A 185 13.20 8.10 2.27
N MET A 186 12.62 8.28 1.07
CA MET A 186 13.42 8.55 -0.14
C MET A 186 14.08 9.92 -0.06
N PRO A 187 15.30 10.08 -0.61
CA PRO A 187 15.99 11.37 -0.63
C PRO A 187 15.29 12.32 -1.59
N VAL A 188 15.29 13.60 -1.26
CA VAL A 188 14.92 14.69 -2.18
C VAL A 188 15.93 15.81 -2.07
N ARG A 189 16.06 16.59 -3.13
CA ARG A 189 17.04 17.67 -3.20
C ARG A 189 16.41 19.04 -2.88
N GLU A 190 17.02 19.77 -1.94
CA GLU A 190 16.49 21.04 -1.44
C GLU A 190 16.19 22.06 -2.54
N ASP A 191 17.12 22.23 -3.51
CA ASP A 191 16.95 23.19 -4.61
C ASP A 191 15.83 22.79 -5.59
N VAL A 192 15.45 21.50 -5.65
CA VAL A 192 14.36 20.99 -6.49
C VAL A 192 13.02 21.23 -5.81
N VAL A 193 12.87 20.79 -4.54
CA VAL A 193 11.59 20.91 -3.81
C VAL A 193 11.24 22.34 -3.41
N ALA A 194 12.17 23.29 -3.56
CA ALA A 194 11.90 24.72 -3.43
C ALA A 194 10.92 25.26 -4.50
N ASN A 195 10.76 24.56 -5.62
CA ASN A 195 9.72 24.81 -6.60
C ASN A 195 8.47 23.98 -6.21
N GLU A 196 7.38 24.61 -5.79
CA GLU A 196 6.16 23.93 -5.35
C GLU A 196 5.56 22.98 -6.41
N ALA A 197 5.80 23.24 -7.69
CA ALA A 197 5.32 22.40 -8.81
C ALA A 197 6.29 21.28 -9.21
N TRP A 198 7.41 21.08 -8.51
CA TRP A 198 8.46 20.16 -8.92
C TRP A 198 7.99 18.72 -9.14
N ALA A 199 7.01 18.27 -8.35
CA ALA A 199 6.51 16.89 -8.36
C ALA A 199 5.36 16.66 -9.35
N THR A 200 4.96 17.66 -10.13
CA THR A 200 3.87 17.58 -11.11
C THR A 200 4.31 17.94 -12.54
N ASP A 201 5.56 18.35 -12.73
CA ASP A 201 6.11 18.76 -14.03
C ASP A 201 7.35 17.91 -14.37
N PRO A 202 7.32 17.09 -15.43
CA PRO A 202 8.46 16.27 -15.85
C PRO A 202 9.76 17.08 -16.06
N SER A 203 9.66 18.33 -16.47
CA SER A 203 10.83 19.19 -16.73
C SER A 203 11.58 19.61 -15.46
N THR A 204 10.93 19.54 -14.30
CA THR A 204 11.49 19.92 -12.99
C THR A 204 11.65 18.73 -12.07
N TYR A 205 11.15 17.56 -12.45
CA TYR A 205 11.19 16.35 -11.65
C TYR A 205 12.58 15.71 -11.66
N ILE A 206 13.24 15.65 -10.52
CA ILE A 206 14.57 15.08 -10.36
C ILE A 206 14.49 13.97 -9.31
N GLY A 207 14.74 12.74 -9.74
CA GLY A 207 14.85 11.55 -8.89
C GLY A 207 16.26 10.95 -8.96
N ASN A 208 16.46 9.85 -8.20
CA ASN A 208 17.70 9.10 -8.20
C ASN A 208 17.49 7.60 -8.48
N GLY A 209 16.28 7.21 -8.88
CA GLY A 209 15.87 5.83 -9.13
C GLY A 209 16.26 5.31 -10.52
N PRO A 210 15.82 4.08 -10.84
CA PRO A 210 16.14 3.40 -12.11
C PRO A 210 15.61 4.13 -13.35
N TYR A 211 14.59 4.96 -13.22
CA TYR A 211 13.97 5.68 -14.32
C TYR A 211 13.89 7.18 -14.04
N THR A 212 13.69 7.95 -15.11
CA THR A 212 13.42 9.39 -15.12
C THR A 212 12.08 9.62 -15.78
N MET A 213 11.22 10.44 -15.20
CA MET A 213 9.98 10.86 -15.82
C MET A 213 10.24 11.83 -16.97
N THR A 214 9.82 11.47 -18.17
CA THR A 214 10.04 12.27 -19.40
C THR A 214 8.78 12.89 -19.94
N ALA A 215 7.60 12.34 -19.60
CA ALA A 215 6.31 12.93 -19.93
C ALA A 215 5.28 12.59 -18.86
N TRP A 216 4.32 13.48 -18.65
CA TRP A 216 3.12 13.25 -17.89
C TRP A 216 1.93 13.90 -18.61
N GLU A 217 1.14 13.07 -19.24
CA GLU A 217 -0.13 13.44 -19.87
C GLU A 217 -1.24 13.13 -18.86
N HIS A 218 -1.66 14.14 -18.10
CA HIS A 218 -2.63 13.98 -17.01
C HIS A 218 -3.89 13.21 -17.44
N ASN A 219 -4.35 12.30 -16.60
CA ASN A 219 -5.47 11.37 -16.83
C ASN A 219 -5.28 10.48 -18.08
N SER A 220 -4.07 10.28 -18.53
CA SER A 220 -3.76 9.47 -19.71
C SER A 220 -2.56 8.57 -19.47
N LYS A 221 -1.36 9.17 -19.30
CA LYS A 221 -0.12 8.39 -19.29
C LYS A 221 1.05 9.12 -18.65
N ILE A 222 1.87 8.36 -17.92
CA ILE A 222 3.22 8.79 -17.48
C ILE A 222 4.24 7.95 -18.26
N THR A 223 5.19 8.62 -18.91
CA THR A 223 6.31 7.97 -19.61
C THR A 223 7.59 8.09 -18.78
N LEU A 224 8.20 6.97 -18.51
CA LEU A 224 9.47 6.85 -17.82
C LEU A 224 10.53 6.31 -18.77
N THR A 225 11.74 6.89 -18.76
CA THR A 225 12.89 6.40 -19.51
C THR A 225 14.02 6.02 -18.57
N LYS A 226 14.80 5.01 -18.95
CA LYS A 226 15.94 4.51 -18.18
C LYS A 226 16.87 5.65 -17.77
N ASN A 227 17.18 5.75 -16.48
CA ASN A 227 18.08 6.75 -15.92
C ASN A 227 19.54 6.31 -16.11
N PRO A 228 20.34 6.99 -16.96
CA PRO A 228 21.73 6.60 -17.18
C PRO A 228 22.64 6.85 -15.99
N TYR A 229 22.19 7.60 -14.99
CA TYR A 229 22.94 7.93 -13.78
C TYR A 229 22.57 7.05 -12.58
N TYR A 230 21.61 6.14 -12.75
CA TYR A 230 21.25 5.21 -11.68
C TYR A 230 22.44 4.31 -11.33
N HIS A 231 22.74 4.17 -10.05
CA HIS A 231 23.94 3.43 -9.60
C HIS A 231 23.96 1.93 -10.00
N ALA A 232 22.80 1.34 -10.22
CA ALA A 232 22.62 -0.03 -10.68
C ALA A 232 22.03 -0.10 -12.10
N VAL A 233 22.31 0.87 -12.98
CA VAL A 233 21.76 0.99 -14.34
C VAL A 233 21.90 -0.27 -15.19
N ASP A 234 22.95 -1.06 -14.98
CA ASP A 234 23.17 -2.33 -15.70
C ASP A 234 22.13 -3.41 -15.36
N LYS A 235 21.41 -3.27 -14.23
CA LYS A 235 20.32 -4.16 -13.84
C LYS A 235 18.97 -3.75 -14.43
N VAL A 236 18.84 -2.54 -14.96
CA VAL A 236 17.61 -2.03 -15.57
C VAL A 236 17.46 -2.57 -16.99
N THR A 237 16.45 -3.38 -17.23
CA THR A 237 16.28 -4.12 -18.49
C THR A 237 15.43 -3.37 -19.53
N MET A 238 14.45 -2.56 -19.08
CA MET A 238 13.60 -1.79 -19.99
C MET A 238 14.18 -0.40 -20.22
N ASP A 239 14.21 0.04 -21.47
CA ASP A 239 14.66 1.39 -21.83
C ASP A 239 13.56 2.44 -21.61
N GLU A 240 12.29 2.02 -21.76
CA GLU A 240 11.13 2.89 -21.61
C GLU A 240 9.94 2.13 -21.02
N LEU A 241 9.21 2.80 -20.11
CA LEU A 241 7.96 2.32 -19.51
C LEU A 241 6.88 3.38 -19.73
N ASP A 242 5.75 2.96 -20.27
CA ASP A 242 4.53 3.77 -20.31
C ASP A 242 3.53 3.26 -19.26
N PHE A 243 3.23 4.09 -18.26
CA PHE A 243 2.20 3.84 -17.27
C PHE A 243 0.91 4.51 -17.74
N TYR A 244 -0.01 3.74 -18.28
CA TYR A 244 -1.36 4.21 -18.61
C TYR A 244 -2.16 4.36 -17.33
N LEU A 245 -2.92 5.44 -17.21
CA LEU A 245 -3.64 5.83 -16.00
C LEU A 245 -5.13 5.54 -16.21
N SER A 246 -5.64 4.51 -15.57
CA SER A 246 -7.05 4.09 -15.67
C SER A 246 -7.46 3.32 -14.43
N ASP A 247 -8.69 3.51 -14.00
CA ASP A 247 -9.39 2.75 -12.95
C ASP A 247 -10.54 1.88 -13.54
N ASP A 248 -10.66 1.83 -14.88
CA ASP A 248 -11.67 1.01 -15.56
C ASP A 248 -11.11 -0.37 -15.92
N ALA A 249 -11.45 -1.38 -15.11
CA ALA A 249 -11.04 -2.77 -15.31
C ALA A 249 -11.44 -3.35 -16.67
N ASN A 250 -12.56 -2.91 -17.29
CA ASN A 250 -12.94 -3.34 -18.64
C ASN A 250 -12.00 -2.76 -19.69
N ASN A 251 -11.60 -1.49 -19.53
CA ASN A 251 -10.62 -0.85 -20.40
C ASN A 251 -9.25 -1.53 -20.27
N MET A 252 -8.82 -1.83 -19.03
CA MET A 252 -7.57 -2.56 -18.78
C MET A 252 -7.56 -3.91 -19.48
N LEU A 253 -8.58 -4.74 -19.25
CA LEU A 253 -8.67 -6.05 -19.87
C LEU A 253 -8.71 -5.98 -21.40
N ALA A 254 -9.46 -5.04 -21.97
CA ALA A 254 -9.56 -4.87 -23.42
C ALA A 254 -8.21 -4.51 -24.07
N ASN A 255 -7.40 -3.66 -23.44
CA ASN A 255 -6.09 -3.28 -23.96
C ASN A 255 -5.05 -4.39 -23.75
N PHE A 256 -5.11 -5.13 -22.64
CA PHE A 256 -4.30 -6.33 -22.44
C PHE A 256 -4.58 -7.39 -23.51
N GLN A 257 -5.85 -7.69 -23.77
CA GLN A 257 -6.25 -8.68 -24.78
C GLN A 257 -5.87 -8.31 -26.22
N LYS A 258 -5.77 -7.01 -26.52
CA LYS A 258 -5.25 -6.53 -27.81
C LYS A 258 -3.71 -6.61 -27.88
N GLY A 259 -3.03 -6.72 -26.76
CA GLY A 259 -1.58 -6.63 -26.66
C GLY A 259 -1.04 -5.19 -26.60
N ASP A 260 -1.92 -4.19 -26.43
CA ASP A 260 -1.52 -2.79 -26.28
C ASP A 260 -0.84 -2.56 -24.93
N TRP A 261 -1.30 -3.24 -23.87
CA TRP A 261 -0.70 -3.23 -22.54
C TRP A 261 -0.22 -4.65 -22.16
N GLN A 262 0.98 -4.74 -21.61
CA GLN A 262 1.62 -6.02 -21.26
C GLN A 262 1.38 -6.44 -19.81
N LEU A 263 1.01 -5.48 -18.93
CA LEU A 263 0.68 -5.73 -17.53
C LEU A 263 -0.50 -4.85 -17.11
N ILE A 264 -1.45 -5.45 -16.43
CA ILE A 264 -2.57 -4.78 -15.77
C ILE A 264 -2.73 -5.39 -14.38
N ASP A 265 -3.22 -4.63 -13.40
CA ASP A 265 -3.38 -5.08 -12.01
C ASP A 265 -4.84 -5.30 -11.60
N ASP A 266 -5.79 -4.98 -12.47
CA ASP A 266 -7.21 -5.23 -12.22
C ASP A 266 -7.93 -5.79 -13.46
N VAL A 267 -8.98 -6.57 -13.19
CA VAL A 267 -9.87 -7.16 -14.19
C VAL A 267 -11.32 -7.15 -13.68
N PRO A 268 -12.34 -7.11 -14.56
CA PRO A 268 -13.72 -7.25 -14.12
C PRO A 268 -13.92 -8.55 -13.33
N THR A 269 -14.50 -8.47 -12.14
CA THR A 269 -14.69 -9.65 -11.26
C THR A 269 -15.50 -10.75 -11.93
N SER A 270 -16.47 -10.41 -12.78
CA SER A 270 -17.23 -11.37 -13.58
C SER A 270 -16.41 -12.19 -14.58
N GLU A 271 -15.22 -11.72 -14.95
CA GLU A 271 -14.33 -12.35 -15.93
C GLU A 271 -13.25 -13.22 -15.27
N ILE A 272 -13.06 -13.15 -13.94
CA ILE A 272 -11.97 -13.82 -13.23
C ILE A 272 -11.96 -15.33 -13.51
N ALA A 273 -13.11 -16.00 -13.44
CA ALA A 273 -13.19 -17.45 -13.67
C ALA A 273 -12.76 -17.82 -15.10
N SER A 274 -13.22 -17.06 -16.10
CA SER A 274 -12.86 -17.30 -17.51
C SER A 274 -11.40 -16.96 -17.80
N LEU A 275 -10.86 -15.89 -17.16
CA LEU A 275 -9.48 -15.48 -17.33
C LEU A 275 -8.49 -16.49 -16.74
N LYS A 276 -8.79 -17.10 -15.60
CA LYS A 276 -8.00 -18.20 -15.03
C LYS A 276 -7.87 -19.39 -15.98
N GLU A 277 -8.91 -19.67 -16.77
CA GLU A 277 -8.88 -20.74 -17.77
C GLU A 277 -8.15 -20.33 -19.06
N GLN A 278 -8.32 -19.07 -19.50
CA GLN A 278 -7.75 -18.56 -20.75
C GLN A 278 -6.26 -18.23 -20.62
N TYR A 279 -5.84 -17.73 -19.47
CA TYR A 279 -4.49 -17.23 -19.18
C TYR A 279 -3.88 -17.91 -17.93
N PRO A 280 -3.72 -19.25 -17.92
CA PRO A 280 -3.35 -19.99 -16.71
C PRO A 280 -1.94 -19.70 -16.19
N THR A 281 -1.09 -19.06 -16.99
CA THR A 281 0.28 -18.67 -16.64
C THR A 281 0.44 -17.17 -16.44
N GLU A 282 -0.38 -16.37 -17.12
CA GLU A 282 -0.36 -14.90 -17.08
C GLU A 282 -1.26 -14.35 -15.99
N PHE A 283 -2.35 -15.07 -15.64
CA PHE A 283 -3.25 -14.65 -14.58
C PHE A 283 -2.64 -15.02 -13.21
N VAL A 284 -2.17 -14.02 -12.49
CA VAL A 284 -1.51 -14.18 -11.20
C VAL A 284 -2.37 -13.59 -10.08
N ILE A 285 -2.53 -14.33 -8.99
CA ILE A 285 -3.10 -13.81 -7.74
C ILE A 285 -1.95 -13.60 -6.77
N ALA A 286 -1.69 -12.34 -6.40
CA ALA A 286 -0.69 -11.98 -5.42
C ALA A 286 -1.37 -11.72 -4.06
N GLY A 287 -0.94 -12.45 -3.03
CA GLY A 287 -1.40 -12.20 -1.65
C GLY A 287 -0.89 -10.86 -1.13
N GLN A 288 -1.74 -10.14 -0.40
CA GLN A 288 -1.38 -8.90 0.27
C GLN A 288 -1.62 -9.03 1.77
N ILE A 289 -0.70 -8.50 2.59
CA ILE A 289 -0.87 -8.39 4.04
C ILE A 289 -1.73 -7.16 4.30
N GLY A 290 -3.04 -7.34 4.28
CA GLY A 290 -3.99 -6.24 4.45
C GLY A 290 -5.38 -6.75 4.83
N THR A 291 -6.15 -5.90 5.48
CA THR A 291 -7.55 -6.15 5.81
C THR A 291 -8.41 -5.08 5.18
N TYR A 292 -9.32 -5.48 4.30
CA TYR A 292 -10.37 -4.61 3.78
C TYR A 292 -11.54 -4.59 4.76
N TYR A 293 -11.98 -3.40 5.17
CA TYR A 293 -12.98 -3.24 6.21
C TYR A 293 -13.88 -2.03 5.99
N VAL A 294 -15.04 -2.04 6.62
CA VAL A 294 -15.99 -0.92 6.63
C VAL A 294 -15.66 -0.01 7.82
N CYS A 295 -15.36 1.25 7.54
CA CYS A 295 -15.20 2.28 8.55
C CYS A 295 -16.53 2.90 8.96
N TRP A 296 -16.67 3.16 10.25
CA TRP A 296 -17.80 3.92 10.77
C TRP A 296 -17.43 5.40 10.92
N ASN A 297 -18.26 6.30 10.39
CA ASN A 297 -18.16 7.70 10.76
C ASN A 297 -18.73 7.89 12.18
N ILE A 298 -17.85 7.83 13.17
CA ILE A 298 -18.23 7.94 14.60
C ILE A 298 -18.76 9.33 14.98
N ASN A 299 -18.60 10.34 14.13
CA ASN A 299 -19.13 11.69 14.37
C ASN A 299 -20.63 11.78 13.98
N GLU A 300 -21.16 10.78 13.27
CA GLU A 300 -22.55 10.71 12.89
C GLU A 300 -23.35 9.87 13.89
N GLU A 301 -24.52 10.41 14.29
CA GLU A 301 -25.41 9.73 15.25
C GLU A 301 -26.21 8.61 14.55
N ILE A 302 -26.11 7.38 15.07
CA ILE A 302 -26.81 6.21 14.55
C ILE A 302 -28.04 5.83 15.38
N LEU A 303 -28.18 6.40 16.57
CA LEU A 303 -29.35 6.16 17.43
C LEU A 303 -30.47 7.17 17.12
N PRO A 304 -31.74 6.76 17.10
CA PRO A 304 -32.86 7.69 17.01
C PRO A 304 -32.91 8.66 18.17
N ALA A 305 -33.28 9.92 17.93
CA ALA A 305 -33.26 10.97 18.93
C ALA A 305 -34.22 10.69 20.13
N ASP A 306 -35.32 10.00 19.90
CA ASP A 306 -36.26 9.60 20.95
C ASP A 306 -35.72 8.46 21.84
N VAL A 307 -34.81 7.65 21.30
CA VAL A 307 -34.08 6.63 22.07
C VAL A 307 -33.01 7.29 22.92
N LEU A 308 -32.19 8.15 22.32
CA LEU A 308 -31.12 8.91 23.01
C LEU A 308 -31.64 9.75 24.17
N ALA A 309 -32.79 10.37 24.02
CA ALA A 309 -33.38 11.24 25.08
C ALA A 309 -33.67 10.51 26.40
N ASN A 310 -33.66 9.18 26.40
CA ASN A 310 -33.92 8.34 27.57
C ASN A 310 -32.69 7.54 28.07
N MET A 311 -31.49 7.84 27.55
CA MET A 311 -30.24 7.13 27.87
C MET A 311 -29.24 8.06 28.58
N THR A 312 -28.46 7.50 29.48
CA THR A 312 -27.24 8.14 29.96
C THR A 312 -26.18 8.14 28.85
N PRO A 313 -25.13 8.95 28.94
CA PRO A 313 -24.02 8.92 27.97
C PRO A 313 -23.37 7.54 27.83
N GLU A 314 -23.19 6.80 28.93
CA GLU A 314 -22.62 5.47 28.96
C GLU A 314 -23.51 4.45 28.28
N GLU A 315 -24.86 4.51 28.55
CA GLU A 315 -25.85 3.64 27.90
C GLU A 315 -25.92 3.92 26.39
N ALA A 316 -25.85 5.18 25.97
CA ALA A 316 -25.85 5.55 24.57
C ALA A 316 -24.60 5.06 23.83
N GLU A 317 -23.40 5.12 24.47
CA GLU A 317 -22.18 4.59 23.86
C GLU A 317 -22.21 3.07 23.73
N ALA A 318 -22.69 2.35 24.75
CA ALA A 318 -22.87 0.92 24.68
C ALA A 318 -23.85 0.54 23.57
N ALA A 319 -24.99 1.23 23.46
CA ALA A 319 -25.99 1.02 22.42
C ALA A 319 -25.44 1.24 21.00
N ARG A 320 -24.63 2.29 20.79
CA ARG A 320 -23.95 2.54 19.51
C ARG A 320 -23.00 1.39 19.16
N ALA A 321 -22.22 0.91 20.14
CA ALA A 321 -21.31 -0.22 19.92
C ALA A 321 -22.06 -1.49 19.56
N GLU A 322 -23.16 -1.81 20.27
CA GLU A 322 -24.01 -2.97 19.99
C GLU A 322 -24.63 -2.91 18.60
N ILE A 323 -25.12 -1.73 18.15
CA ILE A 323 -25.69 -1.59 16.80
C ILE A 323 -24.61 -1.78 15.73
N ARG A 324 -23.41 -1.21 15.90
CA ARG A 324 -22.30 -1.40 14.96
C ARG A 324 -21.93 -2.88 14.87
N GLN A 325 -21.84 -3.57 16.02
CA GLN A 325 -21.58 -5.00 16.04
C GLN A 325 -22.71 -5.80 15.36
N ALA A 326 -23.96 -5.47 15.62
CA ALA A 326 -25.10 -6.13 15.00
C ALA A 326 -25.08 -6.01 13.47
N ILE A 327 -24.73 -4.83 12.94
CA ILE A 327 -24.58 -4.64 11.49
C ILE A 327 -23.40 -5.48 10.97
N GLY A 328 -22.28 -5.54 11.71
CA GLY A 328 -21.12 -6.36 11.35
C GLY A 328 -21.45 -7.87 11.26
N LEU A 329 -22.40 -8.35 12.07
CA LEU A 329 -22.86 -9.75 12.04
C LEU A 329 -23.76 -10.08 10.82
N LEU A 330 -24.31 -9.07 10.13
CA LEU A 330 -25.12 -9.27 8.93
C LEU A 330 -24.33 -9.49 7.65
N PHE A 331 -23.01 -9.25 7.68
CA PHE A 331 -22.15 -9.49 6.52
C PHE A 331 -21.79 -10.98 6.43
N ASP A 332 -22.25 -11.62 5.36
CA ASP A 332 -21.75 -12.92 4.93
C ASP A 332 -20.39 -12.73 4.27
N ARG A 333 -19.33 -12.93 5.05
CA ARG A 333 -17.95 -12.72 4.61
C ARG A 333 -17.49 -13.78 3.62
N ASN A 334 -17.97 -15.01 3.75
CA ASN A 334 -17.65 -16.09 2.83
C ASN A 334 -18.23 -15.79 1.45
N TYR A 335 -19.51 -15.40 1.36
CA TYR A 335 -20.14 -14.99 0.12
C TYR A 335 -19.40 -13.79 -0.53
N ILE A 336 -18.94 -12.81 0.28
CA ILE A 336 -18.23 -11.65 -0.24
C ILE A 336 -16.90 -12.07 -0.89
N VAL A 337 -16.12 -12.95 -0.26
CA VAL A 337 -14.81 -13.35 -0.80
C VAL A 337 -14.92 -14.34 -1.95
N GLU A 338 -15.91 -15.24 -1.93
CA GLU A 338 -16.06 -16.32 -2.90
C GLU A 338 -16.83 -15.90 -4.14
N GLU A 339 -17.94 -15.15 -3.97
CA GLU A 339 -18.84 -14.81 -5.06
C GLU A 339 -18.65 -13.38 -5.61
N ILE A 340 -18.15 -12.45 -4.77
CA ILE A 340 -17.93 -11.06 -5.18
C ILE A 340 -16.45 -10.81 -5.46
N GLY A 341 -15.57 -11.15 -4.52
CA GLY A 341 -14.13 -10.90 -4.64
C GLY A 341 -13.43 -11.81 -5.64
N GLN A 342 -13.64 -13.12 -5.53
CA GLN A 342 -13.15 -14.19 -6.43
C GLN A 342 -11.63 -14.25 -6.65
N ALA A 343 -10.84 -13.38 -6.02
CA ALA A 343 -9.40 -13.25 -6.22
C ALA A 343 -8.58 -13.86 -5.06
N GLY A 344 -9.15 -14.83 -4.31
CA GLY A 344 -8.45 -15.57 -3.28
C GLY A 344 -8.37 -14.86 -1.92
N GLN A 345 -9.15 -13.82 -1.72
CA GLN A 345 -9.32 -13.18 -0.40
C GLN A 345 -9.83 -14.19 0.61
N VAL A 346 -9.52 -13.97 1.88
CA VAL A 346 -9.94 -14.82 3.01
C VAL A 346 -10.88 -14.01 3.92
N PRO A 347 -11.96 -14.61 4.45
CA PRO A 347 -12.83 -13.91 5.38
C PRO A 347 -12.06 -13.43 6.62
N ALA A 348 -12.15 -12.13 6.93
CA ALA A 348 -11.46 -11.56 8.06
C ALA A 348 -12.24 -11.76 9.37
N SER A 349 -11.67 -12.45 10.34
CA SER A 349 -12.21 -12.59 11.70
C SER A 349 -11.78 -11.45 12.62
N SER A 350 -10.66 -10.78 12.31
CA SER A 350 -10.07 -9.68 13.10
C SER A 350 -9.48 -8.60 12.20
N PHE A 351 -9.03 -7.51 12.81
CA PHE A 351 -8.41 -6.39 12.09
C PHE A 351 -7.01 -6.73 11.58
N VAL A 352 -6.22 -7.49 12.36
CA VAL A 352 -4.87 -7.90 11.95
C VAL A 352 -4.97 -9.07 10.98
N PRO A 353 -4.44 -8.93 9.75
CA PRO A 353 -4.54 -9.97 8.73
C PRO A 353 -3.63 -11.17 9.04
N MET A 354 -3.91 -12.27 8.33
CA MET A 354 -2.98 -13.41 8.28
C MET A 354 -1.65 -12.98 7.63
N GLY A 355 -0.57 -13.65 8.04
CA GLY A 355 0.79 -13.33 7.60
C GLY A 355 1.55 -12.36 8.50
N MET A 356 0.86 -11.66 9.42
CA MET A 356 1.52 -10.91 10.49
C MET A 356 1.96 -11.87 11.60
N THR A 357 3.18 -11.68 12.11
CA THR A 357 3.76 -12.52 13.17
C THR A 357 3.82 -11.78 14.50
N ASP A 358 3.67 -12.53 15.59
CA ASP A 358 3.95 -12.08 16.94
C ASP A 358 5.46 -12.13 17.22
N ALA A 359 5.90 -11.57 18.35
CA ALA A 359 7.31 -11.51 18.75
C ALA A 359 8.01 -12.88 18.84
N ASP A 360 7.27 -13.96 19.05
CA ASP A 360 7.77 -15.32 19.08
C ASP A 360 7.78 -16.04 17.70
N GLY A 361 7.36 -15.33 16.63
CA GLY A 361 7.25 -15.85 15.27
C GLY A 361 5.98 -16.63 14.98
N SER A 362 5.04 -16.75 15.92
CA SER A 362 3.72 -17.33 15.67
C SER A 362 2.80 -16.33 14.94
N GLU A 363 1.75 -16.84 14.28
CA GLU A 363 0.79 -15.98 13.61
C GLU A 363 -0.04 -15.17 14.61
N PHE A 364 0.07 -13.86 14.56
CA PHE A 364 -0.57 -12.93 15.48
C PHE A 364 -2.08 -13.11 15.56
N TYR A 365 -2.78 -13.26 14.42
CA TYR A 365 -4.23 -13.36 14.41
C TYR A 365 -4.76 -14.61 15.17
N LYS A 366 -3.96 -15.69 15.26
CA LYS A 366 -4.31 -16.91 16.02
C LYS A 366 -4.16 -16.71 17.54
N ASN A 367 -3.24 -15.80 17.94
CA ASN A 367 -2.98 -15.53 19.35
C ASN A 367 -3.94 -14.47 19.92
N ALA A 368 -4.51 -13.66 19.07
CA ALA A 368 -5.37 -12.53 19.43
C ALA A 368 -6.87 -12.91 19.55
N GLY A 369 -7.19 -14.12 19.97
CA GLY A 369 -8.56 -14.57 20.19
C GLY A 369 -9.26 -13.73 21.27
N HIS A 370 -10.43 -13.16 20.95
CA HIS A 370 -11.13 -12.23 21.83
C HIS A 370 -12.56 -12.66 22.18
N VAL A 371 -13.08 -13.67 21.50
CA VAL A 371 -14.41 -14.23 21.75
C VAL A 371 -14.26 -15.72 22.06
N GLU A 372 -14.93 -16.17 23.11
CA GLU A 372 -14.84 -17.58 23.52
C GLU A 372 -15.25 -18.52 22.37
N GLY A 373 -14.34 -19.43 22.01
CA GLY A 373 -14.54 -20.43 20.98
C GLY A 373 -14.27 -19.99 19.54
N ILE A 374 -13.94 -18.71 19.29
CA ILE A 374 -13.55 -18.21 17.97
C ILE A 374 -12.25 -17.41 18.03
N THR A 375 -11.53 -17.39 16.91
CA THR A 375 -10.35 -16.53 16.73
C THR A 375 -10.81 -15.18 16.17
N GLY A 376 -10.54 -14.10 16.91
CA GLY A 376 -10.96 -12.75 16.53
C GLY A 376 -12.34 -12.34 17.05
N TYR A 377 -13.04 -11.48 16.32
CA TYR A 377 -14.32 -10.88 16.73
C TYR A 377 -15.55 -11.50 16.07
N TYR A 378 -15.35 -12.18 14.95
CA TYR A 378 -16.41 -12.77 14.15
C TYR A 378 -16.09 -14.23 13.86
N ASP A 379 -17.09 -15.10 14.00
CA ASP A 379 -17.03 -16.45 13.46
C ASP A 379 -17.18 -16.36 11.93
N VAL A 380 -16.16 -16.79 11.23
CA VAL A 380 -16.07 -16.77 9.77
C VAL A 380 -16.08 -18.18 9.18
N THR A 381 -16.52 -19.16 9.97
CA THR A 381 -16.73 -20.53 9.48
C THR A 381 -17.76 -20.50 8.35
N ASP A 382 -17.46 -21.19 7.26
CA ASP A 382 -18.39 -21.41 6.17
C ASP A 382 -19.44 -22.46 6.58
N ASP A 383 -20.45 -21.99 7.31
CA ASP A 383 -21.55 -22.81 7.84
C ASP A 383 -22.81 -21.93 7.88
N GLU A 384 -23.86 -22.37 7.17
CA GLU A 384 -25.14 -21.67 7.11
C GLU A 384 -25.77 -21.49 8.50
N ASP A 385 -25.59 -22.45 9.40
CA ASP A 385 -26.12 -22.37 10.77
C ASP A 385 -25.41 -21.27 11.57
N VAL A 386 -24.10 -21.05 11.36
CA VAL A 386 -23.33 -19.95 11.97
C VAL A 386 -23.80 -18.61 11.44
N TYR A 387 -23.99 -18.48 10.12
CA TYR A 387 -24.51 -17.25 9.52
C TYR A 387 -25.93 -16.93 10.04
N MET A 388 -26.81 -17.91 10.08
CA MET A 388 -28.17 -17.72 10.60
C MET A 388 -28.19 -17.35 12.08
N ALA A 389 -27.32 -17.94 12.90
CA ALA A 389 -27.17 -17.58 14.32
C ALA A 389 -26.67 -16.14 14.50
N ASN A 390 -25.74 -15.68 13.67
CA ASN A 390 -25.27 -14.30 13.64
C ASN A 390 -26.40 -13.34 13.22
N PHE A 391 -27.18 -13.71 12.21
CA PHE A 391 -28.36 -12.93 11.76
C PHE A 391 -29.39 -12.77 12.86
N ASP A 392 -29.76 -13.88 13.53
CA ASP A 392 -30.74 -13.85 14.63
C ASP A 392 -30.23 -12.99 15.80
N LYS A 393 -28.96 -13.10 16.16
CA LYS A 393 -28.30 -12.27 17.17
C LYS A 393 -28.34 -10.78 16.81
N ALA A 394 -28.07 -10.44 15.56
CA ALA A 394 -28.16 -9.05 15.06
C ALA A 394 -29.57 -8.49 15.19
N VAL A 395 -30.58 -9.28 14.81
CA VAL A 395 -32.00 -8.92 14.91
C VAL A 395 -32.42 -8.74 16.38
N GLU A 396 -31.97 -9.60 17.28
CA GLU A 396 -32.25 -9.51 18.72
C GLU A 396 -31.62 -8.24 19.32
N THR A 397 -30.35 -7.98 19.03
CA THR A 397 -29.63 -6.77 19.46
C THR A 397 -30.37 -5.50 19.03
N ARG A 398 -30.79 -5.41 17.77
CA ARG A 398 -31.59 -4.27 17.29
C ARG A 398 -32.88 -4.08 18.09
N ARG A 399 -33.56 -5.16 18.46
CA ARG A 399 -34.82 -5.11 19.21
C ARG A 399 -34.61 -4.65 20.66
N SER A 400 -33.51 -5.02 21.29
CA SER A 400 -33.18 -4.63 22.65
C SER A 400 -32.72 -3.17 22.73
N THR A 401 -31.88 -2.74 21.78
CA THR A 401 -31.25 -1.42 21.77
C THR A 401 -32.19 -0.32 21.23
N THR A 402 -33.09 -0.67 20.29
CA THR A 402 -34.10 0.24 19.75
C THR A 402 -35.52 -0.31 19.91
N PRO A 403 -36.12 -0.23 21.12
CA PRO A 403 -37.48 -0.71 21.33
C PRO A 403 -38.48 0.03 20.43
N THR A 404 -39.05 -0.72 19.51
CA THR A 404 -40.10 -0.18 18.64
C THR A 404 -41.28 0.20 19.53
N THR A 405 -41.58 1.49 19.64
CA THR A 405 -42.87 1.93 20.21
C THR A 405 -43.98 1.16 19.50
N ARG A 406 -44.60 0.21 20.19
CA ARG A 406 -45.81 -0.45 19.71
C ARG A 406 -46.84 0.67 19.44
N ARG A 407 -47.07 1.00 18.18
CA ARG A 407 -48.32 1.65 17.76
C ARG A 407 -49.45 0.71 18.21
N THR A 408 -50.08 1.00 19.31
CA THR A 408 -51.37 0.45 19.67
C THR A 408 -52.30 0.83 18.53
N ALA A 409 -52.59 -0.13 17.66
CA ALA A 409 -53.70 -0.01 16.72
C ALA A 409 -54.96 0.17 17.54
N SER A 410 -55.44 1.42 17.60
CA SER A 410 -56.80 1.71 18.11
C SER A 410 -57.76 1.00 17.18
N SER A 411 -58.49 0.02 17.73
CA SER A 411 -59.60 -0.63 17.07
C SER A 411 -60.57 0.43 16.51
N PRO A 412 -61.09 0.31 15.29
CA PRO A 412 -62.13 1.20 14.80
C PRO A 412 -63.39 0.98 15.61
N THR A 413 -63.79 1.98 16.37
CA THR A 413 -65.10 2.05 17.01
C THR A 413 -66.18 1.97 15.92
N SER A 414 -67.00 0.93 16.03
CA SER A 414 -68.24 0.79 15.31
C SER A 414 -69.10 2.04 15.47
N ARG A 415 -69.49 2.65 14.35
CA ARG A 415 -70.60 3.65 14.31
C ARG A 415 -71.89 2.95 14.23
N PRO A 416 -72.94 3.57 14.78
CA PRO A 416 -74.30 3.05 14.83
C PRO A 416 -75.00 3.05 13.48
#